data_ef1c27b3d9b1c68f52054179f55f3ca8
#
_entry.id   ef1c27b3d9b1c68f52054179f55f3ca8
#
_cell.length_a   1.000
_cell.length_b   1.000
_cell.length_c   1.000
_cell.angle_alpha   90.00
_cell.angle_beta   90.00
_cell.angle_gamma   90.00
#
_symmetry.space_group_name_H-M   'P 1'
#
loop_
_entity.id
_entity.type
_entity.pdbx_description
1 polymer ?
#
loop_
_entity_poly.entity_id
_entity_poly.type
_entity_poly.pdbx_seq_one_letter_code
_entity_poly.pdbx_strand_id
1 'polypeptide(L)'
;MDEAAEPQWLDAEEQWNWFQFAYALVRVPAALEAQAQRDAGIGHFEYLVLSALSMAPEHTLRMSDLAEFTASALSRLSNAVSRLEKRDWVHREPDPADGRYTLATLTEDGLAKVEISAPGHVAEVRRIVFDPLTKAQQRQLGVIAQRMLRAIEPDHTSVEERARRAFGVNG
;
A
#
# COMPACT_ATOMS: atom_id res chain seq x y z
N MET A 1 24.55 10.39 -36.73
CA MET A 1 23.08 10.41 -36.64
C MET A 1 22.72 9.03 -36.09
N ASP A 2 22.37 8.99 -34.83
CA ASP A 2 21.90 7.77 -34.19
C ASP A 2 20.52 7.45 -34.78
N GLU A 3 20.42 6.35 -35.51
CA GLU A 3 19.17 5.87 -36.09
C GLU A 3 18.33 5.38 -34.89
N ALA A 4 17.37 6.20 -34.46
CA ALA A 4 16.50 5.83 -33.35
C ALA A 4 15.84 4.51 -33.71
N ALA A 5 16.16 3.46 -32.95
CA ALA A 5 15.56 2.14 -33.14
C ALA A 5 14.04 2.28 -33.16
N GLU A 6 13.38 1.69 -34.17
CA GLU A 6 11.92 1.69 -34.24
C GLU A 6 11.34 1.11 -32.94
N PRO A 7 10.28 1.72 -32.37
CA PRO A 7 9.70 1.25 -31.14
C PRO A 7 9.12 -0.16 -31.35
N GLN A 8 9.44 -1.08 -30.45
CA GLN A 8 8.83 -2.40 -30.42
C GLN A 8 7.39 -2.28 -29.91
N TRP A 9 6.44 -2.37 -30.82
CA TRP A 9 5.02 -2.31 -30.47
C TRP A 9 4.56 -3.62 -29.83
N LEU A 10 3.55 -3.51 -28.95
CA LEU A 10 2.87 -4.67 -28.38
C LEU A 10 2.17 -5.46 -29.49
N ASP A 11 2.27 -6.78 -29.47
CA ASP A 11 1.44 -7.63 -30.33
C ASP A 11 -0.03 -7.67 -29.86
N ALA A 12 -0.89 -8.38 -30.58
CA ALA A 12 -2.32 -8.41 -30.29
C ALA A 12 -2.65 -9.07 -28.93
N GLU A 13 -1.88 -10.09 -28.52
CA GLU A 13 -2.05 -10.77 -27.23
C GLU A 13 -1.55 -9.88 -26.10
N GLU A 14 -0.39 -9.27 -26.26
CA GLU A 14 0.18 -8.31 -25.31
C GLU A 14 -0.74 -7.09 -25.09
N GLN A 15 -1.32 -6.55 -26.18
CA GLN A 15 -2.30 -5.46 -26.11
C GLN A 15 -3.53 -5.88 -25.31
N TRP A 16 -4.08 -7.05 -25.55
CA TRP A 16 -5.24 -7.55 -24.83
C TRP A 16 -4.94 -7.75 -23.35
N ASN A 17 -3.82 -8.37 -23.02
CA ASN A 17 -3.37 -8.57 -21.64
C ASN A 17 -3.13 -7.24 -20.92
N TRP A 18 -2.54 -6.26 -21.62
CA TRP A 18 -2.37 -4.91 -21.08
C TRP A 18 -3.70 -4.24 -20.77
N PHE A 19 -4.69 -4.30 -21.66
CA PHE A 19 -6.02 -3.71 -21.40
C PHE A 19 -6.68 -4.32 -20.16
N GLN A 20 -6.66 -5.64 -20.01
CA GLN A 20 -7.22 -6.32 -18.86
C GLN A 20 -6.53 -5.89 -17.55
N PHE A 21 -5.21 -5.87 -17.57
CA PHE A 21 -4.40 -5.48 -16.43
C PHE A 21 -4.59 -4.00 -16.07
N ALA A 22 -4.51 -3.09 -17.04
CA ALA A 22 -4.71 -1.66 -16.83
C ALA A 22 -6.12 -1.37 -16.28
N TYR A 23 -7.14 -2.07 -16.76
CA TYR A 23 -8.49 -1.94 -16.24
C TYR A 23 -8.60 -2.43 -14.79
N ALA A 24 -7.94 -3.54 -14.46
CA ALA A 24 -7.88 -4.05 -13.08
C ALA A 24 -7.18 -3.07 -12.14
N LEU A 25 -6.08 -2.42 -12.58
CA LEU A 25 -5.37 -1.38 -11.80
C LEU A 25 -6.26 -0.17 -11.45
N VAL A 26 -7.29 0.11 -12.24
CA VAL A 26 -8.25 1.18 -11.94
C VAL A 26 -9.40 0.68 -11.08
N ARG A 27 -9.93 -0.51 -11.39
CA ARG A 27 -11.15 -1.03 -10.75
C ARG A 27 -10.92 -1.60 -9.35
N VAL A 28 -9.80 -2.26 -9.12
CA VAL A 28 -9.50 -2.86 -7.80
C VAL A 28 -9.35 -1.77 -6.71
N PRO A 29 -8.52 -0.73 -6.89
CA PRO A 29 -8.45 0.35 -5.90
C PRO A 29 -9.78 1.06 -5.68
N ALA A 30 -10.57 1.29 -6.75
CA ALA A 30 -11.87 1.93 -6.64
C ALA A 30 -12.88 1.10 -5.83
N ALA A 31 -12.86 -0.23 -5.97
CA ALA A 31 -13.71 -1.13 -5.18
C ALA A 31 -13.30 -1.12 -3.69
N LEU A 32 -12.00 -1.14 -3.39
CA LEU A 32 -11.48 -1.05 -2.03
C LEU A 32 -11.79 0.32 -1.40
N GLU A 33 -11.69 1.41 -2.15
CA GLU A 33 -12.10 2.74 -1.69
C GLU A 33 -13.59 2.77 -1.35
N ALA A 34 -14.44 2.26 -2.24
CA ALA A 34 -15.88 2.21 -2.01
C ALA A 34 -16.26 1.37 -0.79
N GLN A 35 -15.57 0.24 -0.59
CA GLN A 35 -15.75 -0.60 0.60
C GLN A 35 -15.33 0.13 1.88
N ALA A 36 -14.12 0.71 1.91
CA ALA A 36 -13.60 1.40 3.08
C ALA A 36 -14.48 2.58 3.51
N GLN A 37 -14.97 3.36 2.54
CA GLN A 37 -15.91 4.46 2.79
C GLN A 37 -17.25 3.96 3.34
N ARG A 38 -17.82 2.91 2.74
CA ARG A 38 -19.14 2.38 3.13
C ARG A 38 -19.12 1.76 4.51
N ASP A 39 -18.10 0.95 4.81
CA ASP A 39 -18.07 0.09 6.00
C ASP A 39 -17.35 0.76 7.18
N ALA A 40 -16.39 1.63 6.89
CA ALA A 40 -15.55 2.25 7.91
C ALA A 40 -15.59 3.79 7.93
N GLY A 41 -16.19 4.46 6.92
CA GLY A 41 -16.22 5.90 6.83
C GLY A 41 -14.84 6.56 6.66
N ILE A 42 -13.88 5.82 6.08
CA ILE A 42 -12.51 6.28 5.80
C ILE A 42 -12.11 5.96 4.37
N GLY A 43 -11.15 6.69 3.82
CA GLY A 43 -10.55 6.35 2.53
C GLY A 43 -9.66 5.10 2.64
N HIS A 44 -9.56 4.34 1.55
CA HIS A 44 -8.69 3.17 1.50
C HIS A 44 -7.23 3.52 1.82
N PHE A 45 -6.74 4.66 1.35
CA PHE A 45 -5.39 5.13 1.67
C PHE A 45 -5.23 5.44 3.17
N GLU A 46 -6.24 6.02 3.82
CA GLU A 46 -6.24 6.23 5.27
C GLU A 46 -6.20 4.89 6.02
N TYR A 47 -6.97 3.90 5.56
CA TYR A 47 -6.91 2.55 6.10
C TYR A 47 -5.52 1.91 5.97
N LEU A 48 -4.86 2.06 4.80
CA LEU A 48 -3.51 1.55 4.59
C LEU A 48 -2.50 2.20 5.56
N VAL A 49 -2.61 3.50 5.81
CA VAL A 49 -1.77 4.22 6.79
C VAL A 49 -1.98 3.68 8.20
N LEU A 50 -3.22 3.56 8.64
CA LEU A 50 -3.55 3.00 9.96
C LEU A 50 -3.07 1.55 10.10
N SER A 51 -3.31 0.73 9.07
CA SER A 51 -2.88 -0.67 9.03
C SER A 51 -1.35 -0.81 9.09
N ALA A 52 -0.61 0.05 8.39
CA ALA A 52 0.85 0.05 8.46
C ALA A 52 1.34 0.37 9.88
N LEU A 53 0.79 1.40 10.50
CA LEU A 53 1.13 1.76 11.87
C LEU A 53 0.76 0.66 12.87
N SER A 54 -0.38 -0.03 12.69
CA SER A 54 -0.79 -1.11 13.59
C SER A 54 0.16 -2.32 13.58
N MET A 55 0.89 -2.53 12.50
CA MET A 55 1.87 -3.60 12.36
C MET A 55 3.28 -3.20 12.82
N ALA A 56 3.53 -1.91 13.00
CA ALA A 56 4.86 -1.40 13.36
C ALA A 56 5.17 -1.63 14.86
N PRO A 57 6.46 -1.75 15.22
CA PRO A 57 6.88 -1.77 16.62
C PRO A 57 6.35 -0.53 17.37
N GLU A 58 5.78 -0.74 18.54
CA GLU A 58 5.17 0.34 19.34
C GLU A 58 4.16 1.20 18.57
N HIS A 59 3.60 0.65 17.47
CA HIS A 59 2.67 1.32 16.57
C HIS A 59 3.20 2.64 15.99
N THR A 60 4.52 2.77 15.81
CA THR A 60 5.20 4.02 15.45
C THR A 60 6.11 3.82 14.24
N LEU A 61 6.04 4.74 13.28
CA LEU A 61 6.93 4.84 12.12
C LEU A 61 7.36 6.28 11.86
N ARG A 62 8.55 6.45 11.29
CA ARG A 62 8.91 7.72 10.67
C ARG A 62 8.01 8.01 9.48
N MET A 63 7.66 9.28 9.29
CA MET A 63 6.84 9.70 8.14
C MET A 63 7.48 9.33 6.79
N SER A 64 8.82 9.33 6.68
CA SER A 64 9.56 8.87 5.51
C SER A 64 9.33 7.38 5.21
N ASP A 65 9.44 6.54 6.25
CA ASP A 65 9.33 5.08 6.12
C ASP A 65 7.88 4.68 5.82
N LEU A 66 6.92 5.39 6.42
CA LEU A 66 5.50 5.21 6.15
C LEU A 66 5.13 5.64 4.70
N ALA A 67 5.76 6.72 4.17
CA ALA A 67 5.59 7.13 2.78
C ALA A 67 6.16 6.10 1.81
N GLU A 68 7.35 5.57 2.13
CA GLU A 68 7.97 4.49 1.35
C GLU A 68 7.10 3.24 1.36
N PHE A 69 6.64 2.80 2.53
CA PHE A 69 5.78 1.61 2.65
C PHE A 69 4.46 1.75 1.88
N THR A 70 3.82 2.92 1.95
CA THR A 70 2.55 3.18 1.25
C THR A 70 2.74 3.56 -0.23
N ALA A 71 3.99 3.53 -0.74
CA ALA A 71 4.36 3.95 -2.09
C ALA A 71 3.73 5.31 -2.46
N SER A 72 3.80 6.28 -1.56
CA SER A 72 3.15 7.58 -1.72
C SER A 72 4.12 8.76 -1.56
N ALA A 73 3.81 9.87 -2.23
CA ALA A 73 4.50 11.11 -1.96
C ALA A 73 4.26 11.57 -0.51
N LEU A 74 5.30 12.11 0.14
CA LEU A 74 5.25 12.57 1.53
C LEU A 74 4.14 13.61 1.76
N SER A 75 3.86 14.48 0.77
CA SER A 75 2.78 15.46 0.83
C SER A 75 1.39 14.82 0.90
N ARG A 76 1.16 13.74 0.11
CA ARG A 76 -0.08 12.97 0.15
C ARG A 76 -0.26 12.29 1.51
N LEU A 77 0.81 11.65 2.00
CA LEU A 77 0.80 11.02 3.32
C LEU A 77 0.53 12.04 4.42
N SER A 78 1.23 13.18 4.44
CA SER A 78 1.05 14.24 5.43
C SER A 78 -0.40 14.73 5.50
N ASN A 79 -1.06 14.89 4.34
CA ASN A 79 -2.46 15.26 4.28
C ASN A 79 -3.38 14.17 4.85
N ALA A 80 -3.11 12.90 4.57
CA ALA A 80 -3.88 11.79 5.14
C ALA A 80 -3.71 11.71 6.66
N VAL A 81 -2.46 11.76 7.14
CA VAL A 81 -2.16 11.74 8.58
C VAL A 81 -2.81 12.94 9.29
N SER A 82 -2.80 14.14 8.68
CA SER A 82 -3.49 15.30 9.26
C SER A 82 -5.01 15.11 9.41
N ARG A 83 -5.64 14.33 8.52
CA ARG A 83 -7.06 13.96 8.69
C ARG A 83 -7.26 12.92 9.80
N LEU A 84 -6.32 11.99 9.93
CA LEU A 84 -6.36 10.98 11.00
C LEU A 84 -6.09 11.60 12.38
N GLU A 85 -5.20 12.59 12.46
CA GLU A 85 -4.99 13.39 13.69
C GLU A 85 -6.25 14.13 14.15
N LYS A 86 -7.03 14.70 13.23
CA LYS A 86 -8.31 15.37 13.55
C LYS A 86 -9.36 14.40 14.12
N ARG A 87 -9.13 13.11 13.99
CA ARG A 87 -9.99 12.04 14.55
C ARG A 87 -9.36 11.37 15.77
N ASP A 88 -8.23 11.89 16.25
CA ASP A 88 -7.45 11.35 17.36
C ASP A 88 -6.98 9.89 17.16
N TRP A 89 -6.82 9.45 15.90
CA TRP A 89 -6.37 8.09 15.58
C TRP A 89 -4.87 7.96 15.39
N VAL A 90 -4.20 9.07 15.09
CA VAL A 90 -2.75 9.17 14.91
C VAL A 90 -2.30 10.49 15.56
N HIS A 91 -1.10 10.52 16.11
CA HIS A 91 -0.43 11.77 16.45
C HIS A 91 0.96 11.82 15.82
N ARG A 92 1.47 13.03 15.60
CA ARG A 92 2.84 13.26 15.11
C ARG A 92 3.65 14.01 16.15
N GLU A 93 4.94 13.61 16.25
CA GLU A 93 5.91 14.29 17.07
C GLU A 93 7.30 14.27 16.43
N PRO A 94 8.22 15.19 16.78
CA PRO A 94 9.60 15.08 16.35
C PRO A 94 10.23 13.79 16.89
N ASP A 95 11.07 13.13 16.08
CA ASP A 95 11.83 11.97 16.52
C ASP A 95 12.81 12.40 17.64
N PRO A 96 12.69 11.86 18.87
CA PRO A 96 13.56 12.23 19.97
C PRO A 96 15.04 11.88 19.73
N ALA A 97 15.33 10.93 18.86
CA ALA A 97 16.70 10.55 18.48
C ALA A 97 17.28 11.48 17.40
N ASP A 98 16.44 12.03 16.52
CA ASP A 98 16.86 12.97 15.47
C ASP A 98 15.68 13.86 15.05
N GLY A 99 15.60 15.05 15.61
CA GLY A 99 14.52 16.02 15.41
C GLY A 99 14.31 16.49 13.95
N ARG A 100 15.15 16.05 12.99
CA ARG A 100 14.92 16.27 11.55
C ARG A 100 13.81 15.39 10.99
N TYR A 101 13.48 14.32 11.70
CA TYR A 101 12.42 13.38 11.34
C TYR A 101 11.17 13.63 12.19
N THR A 102 10.05 13.23 11.64
CA THR A 102 8.76 13.24 12.32
C THR A 102 8.28 11.79 12.44
N LEU A 103 7.90 11.39 13.63
CA LEU A 103 7.24 10.13 13.91
C LEU A 103 5.73 10.28 13.74
N ALA A 104 5.07 9.22 13.30
CA ALA A 104 3.62 9.05 13.36
C ALA A 104 3.33 7.82 14.23
N THR A 105 2.51 8.00 15.25
CA THR A 105 2.14 6.95 16.21
C THR A 105 0.63 6.74 16.18
N LEU A 106 0.21 5.48 16.09
CA LEU A 106 -1.19 5.10 16.18
C LEU A 106 -1.65 5.20 17.65
N THR A 107 -2.82 5.77 17.87
CA THR A 107 -3.44 5.81 19.20
C THR A 107 -4.22 4.53 19.48
N GLU A 108 -4.69 4.35 20.72
CA GLU A 108 -5.59 3.24 21.07
C GLU A 108 -6.89 3.28 20.26
N ASP A 109 -7.47 4.47 20.05
CA ASP A 109 -8.66 4.65 19.20
C ASP A 109 -8.36 4.35 17.74
N GLY A 110 -7.16 4.70 17.25
CA GLY A 110 -6.70 4.33 15.92
C GLY A 110 -6.54 2.82 15.76
N LEU A 111 -5.99 2.14 16.76
CA LEU A 111 -5.87 0.68 16.75
C LEU A 111 -7.25 0.01 16.76
N ALA A 112 -8.15 0.44 17.62
CA ALA A 112 -9.53 -0.06 17.64
C ALA A 112 -10.23 0.17 16.28
N LYS A 113 -9.94 1.31 15.61
CA LYS A 113 -10.46 1.58 14.26
C LYS A 113 -9.94 0.59 13.22
N VAL A 114 -8.65 0.21 13.29
CA VAL A 114 -8.08 -0.83 12.40
C VAL A 114 -8.77 -2.17 12.66
N GLU A 115 -8.88 -2.60 13.90
CA GLU A 115 -9.46 -3.90 14.29
C GLU A 115 -10.90 -4.05 13.80
N ILE A 116 -11.71 -3.00 13.92
CA ILE A 116 -13.09 -2.99 13.44
C ILE A 116 -13.16 -3.01 11.90
N SER A 117 -12.21 -2.34 11.23
CA SER A 117 -12.23 -2.20 9.76
C SER A 117 -11.61 -3.38 9.02
N ALA A 118 -10.66 -4.08 9.64
CA ALA A 118 -9.87 -5.13 9.00
C ALA A 118 -10.71 -6.31 8.45
N PRO A 119 -11.73 -6.85 9.16
CA PRO A 119 -12.52 -7.95 8.63
C PRO A 119 -13.23 -7.62 7.31
N GLY A 120 -13.82 -6.43 7.20
CA GLY A 120 -14.48 -5.96 5.98
C GLY A 120 -13.50 -5.77 4.83
N HIS A 121 -12.33 -5.18 5.12
CA HIS A 121 -11.27 -5.03 4.12
C HIS A 121 -10.76 -6.38 3.61
N VAL A 122 -10.45 -7.32 4.51
CA VAL A 122 -9.97 -8.66 4.13
C VAL A 122 -11.02 -9.41 3.31
N ALA A 123 -12.30 -9.33 3.71
CA ALA A 123 -13.40 -9.95 2.96
C ALA A 123 -13.48 -9.40 1.52
N GLU A 124 -13.36 -8.08 1.35
CA GLU A 124 -13.38 -7.46 0.02
C GLU A 124 -12.16 -7.84 -0.82
N VAL A 125 -10.94 -7.79 -0.24
CA VAL A 125 -9.72 -8.25 -0.91
C VAL A 125 -9.87 -9.71 -1.35
N ARG A 126 -10.40 -10.59 -0.50
CA ARG A 126 -10.65 -11.98 -0.88
C ARG A 126 -11.62 -12.06 -2.05
N ARG A 127 -12.77 -11.40 -1.94
CA ARG A 127 -13.83 -11.43 -2.94
C ARG A 127 -13.37 -10.99 -4.33
N ILE A 128 -12.54 -9.94 -4.42
CA ILE A 128 -12.16 -9.35 -5.72
C ILE A 128 -10.82 -9.84 -6.25
N VAL A 129 -9.92 -10.35 -5.39
CA VAL A 129 -8.55 -10.75 -5.80
C VAL A 129 -8.34 -12.25 -5.63
N PHE A 130 -8.61 -12.82 -4.46
CA PHE A 130 -8.18 -14.18 -4.16
C PHE A 130 -9.19 -15.26 -4.50
N ASP A 131 -10.47 -15.05 -4.21
CA ASP A 131 -11.50 -16.06 -4.39
C ASP A 131 -11.79 -16.38 -5.88
N PRO A 132 -11.65 -15.43 -6.84
CA PRO A 132 -11.76 -15.73 -8.27
C PRO A 132 -10.59 -16.55 -8.83
N LEU A 133 -9.48 -16.68 -8.08
CA LEU A 133 -8.24 -17.28 -8.55
C LEU A 133 -8.01 -18.66 -7.92
N THR A 134 -7.54 -19.61 -8.74
CA THR A 134 -7.00 -20.89 -8.24
C THR A 134 -5.73 -20.64 -7.40
N LYS A 135 -5.36 -21.59 -6.54
CA LYS A 135 -4.13 -21.50 -5.74
C LYS A 135 -2.85 -21.35 -6.59
N ALA A 136 -2.81 -21.92 -7.78
CA ALA A 136 -1.71 -21.73 -8.71
C ALA A 136 -1.64 -20.29 -9.22
N GLN A 137 -2.79 -19.72 -9.63
CA GLN A 137 -2.88 -18.32 -10.08
C GLN A 137 -2.57 -17.32 -8.96
N GLN A 138 -2.99 -17.59 -7.71
CA GLN A 138 -2.62 -16.77 -6.56
C GLN A 138 -1.10 -16.69 -6.36
N ARG A 139 -0.39 -17.83 -6.50
CA ARG A 139 1.07 -17.86 -6.43
C ARG A 139 1.71 -17.11 -7.62
N GLN A 140 1.17 -17.32 -8.83
CA GLN A 140 1.64 -16.61 -10.02
C GLN A 140 1.47 -15.09 -9.91
N LEU A 141 0.35 -14.62 -9.37
CA LEU A 141 0.09 -13.20 -9.14
C LEU A 141 1.21 -12.55 -8.32
N GLY A 142 1.63 -13.18 -7.22
CA GLY A 142 2.74 -12.67 -6.41
C GLY A 142 4.06 -12.61 -7.17
N VAL A 143 4.39 -13.67 -7.94
CA VAL A 143 5.62 -13.71 -8.76
C VAL A 143 5.59 -12.64 -9.87
N ILE A 144 4.46 -12.47 -10.55
CA ILE A 144 4.29 -11.47 -11.61
C ILE A 144 4.43 -10.05 -11.04
N ALA A 145 3.74 -9.76 -9.94
CA ALA A 145 3.83 -8.46 -9.27
C ALA A 145 5.27 -8.14 -8.87
N GLN A 146 5.99 -9.10 -8.28
CA GLN A 146 7.39 -8.92 -7.89
C GLN A 146 8.30 -8.62 -9.10
N ARG A 147 8.09 -9.31 -10.23
CA ARG A 147 8.87 -9.05 -11.47
C ARG A 147 8.61 -7.65 -12.01
N MET A 148 7.36 -7.20 -12.01
CA MET A 148 7.00 -5.85 -12.46
C MET A 148 7.63 -4.79 -11.55
N LEU A 149 7.57 -4.96 -10.23
CA LEU A 149 8.18 -4.03 -9.28
C LEU A 149 9.69 -3.91 -9.47
N ARG A 150 10.40 -5.03 -9.70
CA ARG A 150 11.84 -5.00 -9.99
C ARG A 150 12.18 -4.30 -11.31
N ALA A 151 11.30 -4.34 -12.30
CA ALA A 151 11.50 -3.63 -13.57
C ALA A 151 11.30 -2.11 -13.43
N ILE A 152 10.43 -1.68 -12.51
CA ILE A 152 10.18 -0.27 -12.20
C ILE A 152 11.33 0.31 -11.36
N GLU A 153 11.78 -0.42 -10.37
CA GLU A 153 12.82 -0.01 -9.42
C GLU A 153 13.87 -1.13 -9.32
N PRO A 154 14.91 -1.14 -10.17
CA PRO A 154 15.94 -2.21 -10.16
C PRO A 154 16.67 -2.36 -8.82
N ASP A 155 16.91 -1.24 -8.13
CA ASP A 155 17.51 -1.19 -6.79
C ASP A 155 16.45 -1.34 -5.67
N HIS A 156 15.26 -1.79 -6.05
CA HIS A 156 14.11 -1.87 -5.17
C HIS A 156 14.37 -2.87 -4.04
N THR A 157 14.40 -2.36 -2.84
CA THR A 157 14.23 -3.17 -1.63
C THR A 157 12.89 -3.90 -1.78
N SER A 158 12.90 -5.23 -1.72
CA SER A 158 11.67 -6.02 -1.91
C SER A 158 10.58 -5.57 -0.94
N VAL A 159 9.30 -5.77 -1.30
CA VAL A 159 8.19 -5.49 -0.38
C VAL A 159 8.38 -6.20 0.97
N GLU A 160 8.98 -7.41 0.93
CA GLU A 160 9.33 -8.17 2.13
C GLU A 160 10.40 -7.47 2.97
N GLU A 161 11.46 -6.93 2.35
CA GLU A 161 12.51 -6.19 3.06
C GLU A 161 12.00 -4.86 3.61
N ARG A 162 11.12 -4.15 2.87
CA ARG A 162 10.43 -2.95 3.38
C ARG A 162 9.57 -3.29 4.59
N ALA A 163 8.79 -4.38 4.50
CA ALA A 163 7.99 -4.86 5.61
C ALA A 163 8.86 -5.28 6.80
N ARG A 164 9.96 -6.00 6.58
CA ARG A 164 10.91 -6.36 7.64
C ARG A 164 11.52 -5.13 8.31
N ARG A 165 11.93 -4.14 7.53
CA ARG A 165 12.49 -2.89 8.05
C ARG A 165 11.45 -2.09 8.83
N ALA A 166 10.23 -1.96 8.32
CA ALA A 166 9.16 -1.19 8.95
C ALA A 166 8.57 -1.89 10.19
N PHE A 167 8.42 -3.22 10.14
CA PHE A 167 7.66 -3.98 11.14
C PHE A 167 8.52 -4.90 12.01
N GLY A 168 9.83 -4.97 11.79
CA GLY A 168 10.73 -5.82 12.59
C GLY A 168 10.45 -7.32 12.44
N VAL A 169 9.75 -7.75 11.39
CA VAL A 169 9.37 -9.16 11.20
C VAL A 169 10.60 -9.92 10.70
N ASN A 170 11.23 -10.67 11.60
CA ASN A 170 12.19 -11.70 11.23
C ASN A 170 11.40 -12.91 10.77
N GLY A 171 11.55 -13.28 9.46
CA GLY A 171 10.99 -14.48 8.87
C GLY A 171 11.66 -15.76 9.35
#